data_c51f96b3e879950bc843e098e1f33971
#
_entry.id   c51f96b3e879950bc843e098e1f33971
#
_cell.length_a   1.000
_cell.length_b   1.000
_cell.length_c   1.000
_cell.angle_alpha   90.00
_cell.angle_beta   90.00
_cell.angle_gamma   90.00
#
_symmetry.space_group_name_H-M   'P 1'
#
loop_
_entity.id
_entity.type
_entity.pdbx_description
1 polymer ?
#
loop_
_entity_poly.entity_id
_entity_poly.type
_entity_poly.pdbx_seq_one_letter_code
_entity_poly.pdbx_strand_id
1 'polypeptide(L)' 'MGSRDPLAYLSNPNTLRALRQAFNATWVEVQARDPFRDFERDSELKTAINQKLWALARDGVTDPVELREWALESLRLR' A
#
# COMPACT_ATOMS: atom_id res chain seq x y z
N MET A 1 14.34 19.18 -19.35
CA MET A 1 14.12 18.61 -19.35
C MET A 1 13.81 18.07 -18.45
N GLY A 2 13.80 17.71 -18.05
CA GLY A 2 13.42 17.11 -16.95
C GLY A 2 12.03 16.91 -16.77
N SER A 3 11.58 16.05 -17.35
CA SER A 3 10.27 15.72 -17.16
C SER A 3 10.07 15.26 -15.77
N ARG A 4 9.29 15.87 -15.07
CA ARG A 4 8.86 15.41 -13.79
C ARG A 4 7.59 14.62 -13.95
N ASP A 5 7.68 13.60 -14.73
CA ASP A 5 6.56 12.71 -14.91
C ASP A 5 6.38 11.87 -13.63
N PRO A 6 5.28 12.02 -12.88
CA PRO A 6 5.06 11.21 -11.70
C PRO A 6 5.00 9.72 -12.01
N LEU A 7 4.61 9.37 -13.23
CA LEU A 7 4.57 7.98 -13.64
C LEU A 7 5.97 7.38 -13.75
N ALA A 8 6.93 8.19 -14.19
CA ALA A 8 8.32 7.72 -14.26
C ALA A 8 8.85 7.42 -12.86
N TYR A 9 8.49 8.21 -11.88
CA TYR A 9 8.87 7.98 -10.51
C TYR A 9 8.24 6.69 -9.97
N LEU A 10 6.95 6.51 -10.23
CA LEU A 10 6.23 5.34 -9.73
C LEU A 10 6.64 4.05 -10.46
N SER A 11 7.24 4.15 -11.63
CA SER A 11 7.73 2.97 -12.35
C SER A 11 9.15 2.59 -11.96
N ASN A 12 9.77 3.30 -11.02
CA ASN A 12 11.10 2.95 -10.52
C ASN A 12 11.02 1.55 -9.87
N PRO A 13 11.93 0.62 -10.25
CA PRO A 13 11.89 -0.74 -9.70
C PRO A 13 11.97 -0.79 -8.18
N ASN A 14 12.73 0.12 -7.56
CA ASN A 14 12.83 0.16 -6.10
C ASN A 14 11.50 0.58 -5.46
N THR A 15 10.82 1.54 -6.07
CA THR A 15 9.51 1.98 -5.60
C THR A 15 8.48 0.86 -5.73
N LEU A 16 8.48 0.18 -6.88
CA LEU A 16 7.55 -0.93 -7.10
C LEU A 16 7.78 -2.07 -6.11
N ARG A 17 9.06 -2.35 -5.82
CA ARG A 17 9.39 -3.38 -4.84
C ARG A 17 8.91 -3.00 -3.44
N ALA A 18 9.10 -1.75 -3.06
CA ALA A 18 8.64 -1.24 -1.77
C ALA A 18 7.13 -1.33 -1.65
N LEU A 19 6.42 -0.97 -2.72
CA LEU A 19 4.96 -1.06 -2.75
C LEU A 19 4.48 -2.51 -2.60
N ARG A 20 5.15 -3.43 -3.28
CA ARG A 20 4.79 -4.85 -3.18
C ARG A 20 5.04 -5.38 -1.77
N GLN A 21 6.18 -5.06 -1.19
CA GLN A 21 6.50 -5.48 0.17
C GLN A 21 5.49 -4.91 1.16
N ALA A 22 5.17 -3.64 1.01
CA ALA A 22 4.22 -2.97 1.89
C ALA A 22 2.83 -3.58 1.74
N PHE A 23 2.41 -3.87 0.53
CA PHE A 23 1.11 -4.50 0.29
C PHE A 23 1.03 -5.85 0.99
N ASN A 24 2.03 -6.70 0.78
CA ASN A 24 2.05 -8.03 1.39
C ASN A 24 2.04 -7.94 2.91
N ALA A 25 2.85 -7.06 3.48
CA ALA A 25 2.91 -6.90 4.93
C ALA A 25 1.60 -6.36 5.48
N THR A 26 0.98 -5.41 4.78
CA THR A 26 -0.30 -4.86 5.18
C THR A 26 -1.37 -5.93 5.14
N TRP A 27 -1.40 -6.72 4.08
CA TRP A 27 -2.40 -7.78 3.94
C TRP A 27 -2.27 -8.84 5.03
N VAL A 28 -1.04 -9.23 5.36
CA VAL A 28 -0.80 -10.17 6.45
C VAL A 28 -1.34 -9.62 7.78
N GLU A 29 -1.13 -8.34 8.03
CA GLU A 29 -1.65 -7.69 9.24
C GLU A 29 -3.17 -7.65 9.25
N VAL A 30 -3.80 -7.37 8.11
CA VAL A 30 -5.26 -7.38 8.00
C VAL A 30 -5.81 -8.75 8.37
N GLN A 31 -5.21 -9.80 7.83
CA GLN A 31 -5.63 -11.16 8.12
C GLN A 31 -5.45 -11.51 9.59
N ALA A 32 -4.35 -11.06 10.20
CA ALA A 32 -4.06 -11.35 11.59
C ALA A 32 -4.99 -10.60 12.54
N ARG A 33 -5.33 -9.36 12.21
CA ARG A 33 -6.16 -8.52 13.08
C ARG A 33 -7.64 -8.81 12.96
N ASP A 34 -8.06 -9.30 11.81
CA ASP A 34 -9.48 -9.57 11.54
C ASP A 34 -9.64 -10.90 10.82
N PRO A 35 -9.41 -12.03 11.53
CA PRO A 35 -9.49 -13.35 10.90
C PRO A 35 -10.91 -13.74 10.51
N PHE A 36 -11.91 -13.09 11.08
CA PHE A 36 -13.32 -13.38 10.80
C PHE A 36 -13.97 -12.34 9.91
N ARG A 37 -13.17 -11.56 9.21
CA ARG A 37 -13.68 -10.54 8.30
C ARG A 37 -14.50 -11.20 7.18
N ASP A 38 -15.33 -10.37 6.54
CA ASP A 38 -16.11 -10.81 5.39
C ASP A 38 -15.18 -11.03 4.19
N PHE A 39 -14.91 -12.28 3.87
CA PHE A 39 -13.97 -12.63 2.80
C PHE A 39 -14.47 -12.17 1.42
N GLU A 40 -15.76 -11.97 1.27
CA GLU A 40 -16.29 -11.45 0.01
C GLU A 40 -15.85 -10.03 -0.26
N ARG A 41 -15.43 -9.32 0.78
CA ARG A 41 -14.95 -7.94 0.66
C ARG A 41 -13.43 -7.83 0.55
N ASP A 42 -12.73 -8.96 0.48
CA ASP A 42 -11.27 -8.95 0.38
C ASP A 42 -10.79 -8.18 -0.85
N SER A 43 -11.48 -8.34 -1.96
CA SER A 43 -11.15 -7.64 -3.19
C SER A 43 -11.21 -6.12 -3.01
N GLU A 44 -12.23 -5.63 -2.32
CA GLU A 44 -12.37 -4.21 -2.02
C GLU A 44 -11.26 -3.72 -1.10
N LEU A 45 -10.93 -4.52 -0.08
CA LEU A 45 -9.87 -4.18 0.85
C LEU A 45 -8.52 -4.10 0.12
N LYS A 46 -8.23 -5.06 -0.74
CA LYS A 46 -6.98 -5.06 -1.50
C LYS A 46 -6.89 -3.84 -2.40
N THR A 47 -8.00 -3.46 -3.03
CA THR A 47 -8.03 -2.27 -3.87
C THR A 47 -7.79 -1.02 -3.04
N ALA A 48 -8.41 -0.91 -1.88
CA ALA A 48 -8.23 0.23 -0.99
C ALA A 48 -6.78 0.34 -0.53
N ILE A 49 -6.16 -0.79 -0.16
CA ILE A 49 -4.76 -0.82 0.24
C ILE A 49 -3.87 -0.33 -0.90
N ASN A 50 -4.08 -0.86 -2.10
CA ASN A 50 -3.28 -0.46 -3.26
C ASN A 50 -3.42 1.02 -3.55
N GLN A 51 -4.64 1.55 -3.53
CA GLN A 51 -4.87 2.97 -3.79
C GLN A 51 -4.14 3.83 -2.77
N LYS A 52 -4.19 3.44 -1.50
CA LYS A 52 -3.50 4.18 -0.45
C LYS A 52 -1.99 4.13 -0.62
N LEU A 53 -1.45 2.96 -0.91
CA LEU A 53 -0.02 2.79 -1.09
C LEU A 53 0.49 3.60 -2.27
N TRP A 54 -0.23 3.58 -3.39
CA TRP A 54 0.15 4.37 -4.57
C TRP A 54 0.09 5.87 -4.28
N ALA A 55 -0.92 6.30 -3.53
CA ALA A 55 -1.03 7.71 -3.15
C ALA A 55 0.15 8.14 -2.27
N LEU A 56 0.54 7.30 -1.32
CA LEU A 56 1.68 7.58 -0.47
C LEU A 56 2.99 7.62 -1.26
N ALA A 57 3.17 6.68 -2.18
CA ALA A 57 4.37 6.67 -3.02
C ALA A 57 4.44 7.93 -3.88
N ARG A 58 3.30 8.38 -4.38
CA ARG A 58 3.23 9.62 -5.16
C ARG A 58 3.66 10.81 -4.31
N ASP A 59 3.39 10.78 -3.01
CA ASP A 59 3.77 11.84 -2.09
C ASP A 59 5.21 11.70 -1.58
N GLY A 60 5.94 10.69 -2.07
CA GLY A 60 7.34 10.50 -1.73
C GLY A 60 7.62 9.47 -0.65
N VAL A 61 6.61 8.80 -0.14
CA VAL A 61 6.80 7.75 0.87
C VAL A 61 7.19 6.48 0.15
N THR A 62 8.46 6.07 0.29
CA THR A 62 8.98 4.90 -0.41
C THR A 62 9.56 3.84 0.52
N ASP A 63 9.53 4.07 1.83
CA ASP A 63 9.96 3.07 2.80
C ASP A 63 8.81 2.08 3.02
N PRO A 64 9.05 0.77 2.79
CA PRO A 64 7.98 -0.23 2.94
C PRO A 64 7.39 -0.27 4.35
N VAL A 65 8.16 0.02 5.38
CA VAL A 65 7.64 0.04 6.75
C VAL A 65 6.68 1.20 6.94
N GLU A 66 7.05 2.39 6.47
CA GLU A 66 6.17 3.55 6.56
C GLU A 66 4.91 3.36 5.73
N LEU A 67 5.06 2.81 4.53
CA LEU A 67 3.92 2.55 3.66
C LEU A 67 2.92 1.63 4.36
N ARG A 68 3.41 0.56 4.97
CA ARG A 68 2.56 -0.38 5.70
C ARG A 68 1.84 0.32 6.86
N GLU A 69 2.57 1.08 7.65
CA GLU A 69 2.00 1.74 8.83
C GLU A 69 0.91 2.73 8.44
N TRP A 70 1.17 3.54 7.42
CA TRP A 70 0.18 4.49 6.95
C TRP A 70 -1.05 3.81 6.36
N ALA A 71 -0.83 2.71 5.63
CA ALA A 71 -1.94 1.97 5.05
C ALA A 71 -2.81 1.36 6.14
N LEU A 72 -2.19 0.75 7.15
CA LEU A 72 -2.94 0.16 8.26
C LEU A 72 -3.74 1.22 9.02
N GLU A 73 -3.14 2.37 9.25
CA GLU A 73 -3.83 3.45 9.95
C GLU A 73 -5.03 3.94 9.16
N SER A 74 -4.90 4.02 7.83
CA SER A 74 -5.99 4.49 6.99
C SER A 74 -7.17 3.52 6.98
N LEU A 75 -6.91 2.24 7.18
CA LEU A 75 -7.97 1.23 7.26
C LEU A 75 -8.67 1.20 8.61
N ARG A 76 -8.04 1.76 9.62
CA ARG A 76 -8.58 1.81 11.00
C ARG A 76 -9.03 0.44 11.49
N LEU A 77 -8.20 -0.54 11.27
CA LEU A 77 -8.49 -1.89 11.74
C LEU A 77 -8.46 -1.94 13.26
N ARG A 78 -9.40 -2.66 13.83
CA ARG A 78 -9.52 -2.80 15.27
C ARG A 78 -8.91 -4.09 15.75
#